data_9e72bf94f8210fafbfb50eb0115ab801
#
_entry.id   9e72bf94f8210fafbfb50eb0115ab801
#
_cell.length_a   1.000
_cell.length_b   1.000
_cell.length_c   1.000
_cell.angle_alpha   90.00
_cell.angle_beta   90.00
_cell.angle_gamma   90.00
#
_symmetry.space_group_name_H-M   'P 1'
#
loop_
_entity.id
_entity.type
_entity.pdbx_description
1 polymer ?
#
loop_
_entity_poly.entity_id
_entity_poly.type
_entity_poly.pdbx_seq_one_letter_code
_entity_poly.pdbx_strand_id
1 'polypeptide(L)'
;MTWLAAFRAARWRPLILGLMASLFFAVTFVANEVVSRTGGSWAWNAPLRYFLTLPVLFAYVAWKGRVGALFQSFRRDFWRWTAYGTVGFGLFYAPLCLANAYGPAWLVAGVWQVTIVCGVVLTPWLSAPGPDGRRARIPARELVTSLGIVAGAMLMEMADASQMSWRRAALCAVSLLVAATAYPAGNRLAMRAYAGAFDPLERMLGMTLGSLPFWIAWSSASTALVGWPTLRQIFGALLVAVCSGVIATALFFRATDMARQSPSELAAVEATQAGEVVFALVLEFAVIPGDRVGWLGAVGLATVVVGLLVHGLAMAARPVSSEGGE
;
A
#
# COMPACT_ATOMS: atom_id res chain seq x y z
N MET A 1 -28.20 -25.60 -11.31
CA MET A 1 -26.92 -25.27 -10.63
C MET A 1 -27.12 -25.52 -9.15
N THR A 2 -26.43 -26.52 -8.59
CA THR A 2 -26.66 -27.00 -7.25
C THR A 2 -26.25 -25.95 -6.20
N TRP A 3 -27.00 -25.86 -5.10
CA TRP A 3 -26.76 -25.00 -3.93
C TRP A 3 -25.30 -25.04 -3.44
N LEU A 4 -24.65 -26.20 -3.52
CA LEU A 4 -23.22 -26.38 -3.25
C LEU A 4 -22.29 -25.58 -4.20
N ALA A 5 -22.65 -25.43 -5.48
CA ALA A 5 -21.87 -24.63 -6.42
C ALA A 5 -21.99 -23.12 -6.12
N ALA A 6 -23.18 -22.65 -5.74
CA ALA A 6 -23.40 -21.26 -5.33
C ALA A 6 -22.69 -20.95 -4.00
N PHE A 7 -22.68 -21.87 -3.04
CA PHE A 7 -21.97 -21.73 -1.75
C PHE A 7 -20.44 -21.74 -1.93
N ARG A 8 -19.91 -22.61 -2.79
CA ARG A 8 -18.47 -22.59 -3.18
C ARG A 8 -18.11 -21.30 -3.91
N ALA A 9 -18.93 -20.86 -4.87
CA ALA A 9 -18.69 -19.62 -5.59
C ALA A 9 -18.69 -18.39 -4.67
N ALA A 10 -19.54 -18.35 -3.65
CA ALA A 10 -19.58 -17.27 -2.67
C ALA A 10 -18.28 -17.18 -1.85
N ARG A 11 -17.64 -18.30 -1.51
CA ARG A 11 -16.41 -18.37 -0.71
C ARG A 11 -15.17 -17.92 -1.48
N TRP A 12 -15.14 -18.06 -2.82
CA TRP A 12 -13.99 -17.64 -3.63
C TRP A 12 -14.04 -16.17 -4.03
N ARG A 13 -15.21 -15.53 -3.97
CA ARG A 13 -15.37 -14.11 -4.38
C ARG A 13 -14.41 -13.15 -3.66
N PRO A 14 -14.25 -13.18 -2.32
CA PRO A 14 -13.32 -12.27 -1.64
C PRO A 14 -11.87 -12.46 -2.10
N LEU A 15 -11.44 -13.72 -2.32
CA LEU A 15 -10.08 -14.03 -2.79
C LEU A 15 -9.84 -13.55 -4.22
N ILE A 16 -10.82 -13.72 -5.11
CA ILE A 16 -10.73 -13.23 -6.49
C ILE A 16 -10.64 -11.70 -6.49
N LEU A 17 -11.47 -11.02 -5.70
CA LEU A 17 -11.42 -9.55 -5.58
C LEU A 17 -10.08 -9.08 -4.99
N GLY A 18 -9.54 -9.77 -3.98
CA GLY A 18 -8.23 -9.48 -3.42
C GLY A 18 -7.10 -9.67 -4.44
N LEU A 19 -7.15 -10.75 -5.22
CA LEU A 19 -6.16 -11.02 -6.27
C LEU A 19 -6.26 -10.00 -7.41
N MET A 20 -7.46 -9.62 -7.81
CA MET A 20 -7.66 -8.53 -8.78
C MET A 20 -7.13 -7.20 -8.24
N ALA A 21 -7.38 -6.91 -6.96
CA ALA A 21 -6.81 -5.71 -6.32
C ALA A 21 -5.29 -5.71 -6.38
N SER A 22 -4.63 -6.85 -6.10
CA SER A 22 -3.17 -6.98 -6.18
C SER A 22 -2.65 -6.70 -7.59
N LEU A 23 -3.34 -7.18 -8.62
CA LEU A 23 -2.98 -6.88 -10.02
C LEU A 23 -3.03 -5.38 -10.30
N PHE A 24 -4.11 -4.70 -9.90
CA PHE A 24 -4.24 -3.25 -10.10
C PHE A 24 -3.28 -2.44 -9.21
N PHE A 25 -2.92 -2.91 -8.03
CA PHE A 25 -1.86 -2.30 -7.22
C PHE A 25 -0.49 -2.42 -7.87
N ALA A 26 -0.17 -3.57 -8.48
CA ALA A 26 1.09 -3.81 -9.18
C ALA A 26 1.36 -2.82 -10.32
N VAL A 27 0.30 -2.32 -10.97
CA VAL A 27 0.41 -1.26 -12.01
C VAL A 27 1.16 -0.03 -11.49
N THR A 28 1.07 0.27 -10.19
CA THR A 28 1.79 1.42 -9.58
C THR A 28 3.29 1.34 -9.80
N PHE A 29 3.88 0.18 -9.54
CA PHE A 29 5.33 -0.01 -9.60
C PHE A 29 5.81 0.09 -11.04
N VAL A 30 5.18 -0.64 -11.94
CA VAL A 30 5.56 -0.66 -13.36
C VAL A 30 5.33 0.70 -14.03
N ALA A 31 4.20 1.36 -13.78
CA ALA A 31 3.93 2.67 -14.36
C ALA A 31 4.91 3.75 -13.87
N ASN A 32 5.25 3.75 -12.57
CA ASN A 32 6.24 4.68 -12.04
C ASN A 32 7.63 4.44 -12.63
N GLU A 33 8.03 3.19 -12.80
CA GLU A 33 9.30 2.84 -13.44
C GLU A 33 9.33 3.26 -14.92
N VAL A 34 8.29 2.94 -15.69
CA VAL A 34 8.18 3.34 -17.10
C VAL A 34 8.27 4.85 -17.25
N VAL A 35 7.57 5.61 -16.41
CA VAL A 35 7.65 7.07 -16.44
C VAL A 35 9.06 7.55 -16.14
N SER A 36 9.72 6.97 -15.13
CA SER A 36 11.11 7.33 -14.77
C SER A 36 12.09 6.99 -15.89
N ARG A 37 11.99 5.81 -16.50
CA ARG A 37 12.85 5.38 -17.63
C ARG A 37 12.63 6.20 -18.91
N THR A 38 11.45 6.79 -19.09
CA THR A 38 11.11 7.59 -20.30
C THR A 38 11.31 9.09 -20.10
N GLY A 39 12.11 9.49 -19.10
CA GLY A 39 12.50 10.88 -18.86
C GLY A 39 11.52 11.67 -17.98
N GLY A 40 10.51 11.03 -17.40
CA GLY A 40 9.65 11.65 -16.39
C GLY A 40 10.36 11.74 -15.04
N SER A 41 10.04 12.77 -14.26
CA SER A 41 10.60 12.93 -12.93
C SER A 41 9.75 12.21 -11.88
N TRP A 42 10.37 11.35 -11.07
CA TRP A 42 9.73 10.72 -9.92
C TRP A 42 9.07 11.75 -8.98
N ALA A 43 9.64 12.95 -8.91
CA ALA A 43 9.14 14.03 -8.07
C ALA A 43 7.73 14.49 -8.46
N TRP A 44 7.32 14.29 -9.71
CA TRP A 44 5.97 14.58 -10.19
C TRP A 44 5.01 13.39 -10.12
N ASN A 45 5.50 12.15 -10.18
CA ASN A 45 4.63 10.97 -10.11
C ASN A 45 3.81 10.95 -8.82
N ALA A 46 4.43 11.33 -7.69
CA ALA A 46 3.79 11.31 -6.40
C ALA A 46 2.63 12.31 -6.27
N PRO A 47 2.82 13.64 -6.46
CA PRO A 47 1.73 14.61 -6.31
C PRO A 47 0.62 14.43 -7.35
N LEU A 48 0.98 14.11 -8.61
CA LEU A 48 0.01 13.90 -9.67
C LEU A 48 -0.99 12.77 -9.35
N ARG A 49 -0.53 11.66 -8.77
CA ARG A 49 -1.43 10.59 -8.34
C ARG A 49 -2.52 11.13 -7.42
N TYR A 50 -2.16 11.92 -6.40
CA TYR A 50 -3.14 12.41 -5.43
C TYR A 50 -4.03 13.50 -5.99
N PHE A 51 -3.50 14.42 -6.80
CA PHE A 51 -4.31 15.42 -7.49
C PHE A 51 -5.33 14.78 -8.44
N LEU A 52 -4.95 13.72 -9.16
CA LEU A 52 -5.83 13.02 -10.09
C LEU A 52 -6.82 12.07 -9.40
N THR A 53 -6.45 11.51 -8.23
CA THR A 53 -7.38 10.69 -7.43
C THR A 53 -8.42 11.54 -6.71
N LEU A 54 -8.07 12.77 -6.32
CA LEU A 54 -8.93 13.68 -5.54
C LEU A 54 -10.32 13.89 -6.14
N PRO A 55 -10.51 14.25 -7.43
CA PRO A 55 -11.83 14.48 -8.00
C PRO A 55 -12.71 13.22 -8.00
N VAL A 56 -12.11 12.04 -8.18
CA VAL A 56 -12.84 10.77 -8.18
C VAL A 56 -13.36 10.45 -6.77
N LEU A 57 -12.51 10.58 -5.76
CA LEU A 57 -12.92 10.39 -4.36
C LEU A 57 -13.94 11.44 -3.93
N PHE A 58 -13.77 12.69 -4.36
CA PHE A 58 -14.73 13.75 -4.07
C PHE A 58 -16.10 13.43 -4.68
N ALA A 59 -16.14 13.00 -5.94
CA ALA A 59 -17.38 12.60 -6.63
C ALA A 59 -18.07 11.43 -5.89
N TYR A 60 -17.32 10.43 -5.42
CA TYR A 60 -17.86 9.32 -4.63
C TYR A 60 -18.50 9.81 -3.32
N VAL A 61 -17.80 10.66 -2.56
CA VAL A 61 -18.30 11.18 -1.27
C VAL A 61 -19.48 12.13 -1.47
N ALA A 62 -19.49 12.89 -2.58
CA ALA A 62 -20.60 13.73 -2.98
C ALA A 62 -21.85 12.91 -3.34
N TRP A 63 -21.66 11.84 -4.12
CA TRP A 63 -22.74 10.91 -4.45
C TRP A 63 -23.37 10.28 -3.20
N LYS A 64 -22.57 10.00 -2.16
CA LYS A 64 -23.07 9.52 -0.86
C LYS A 64 -23.72 10.60 0.01
N GLY A 65 -23.70 11.87 -0.39
CA GLY A 65 -24.19 12.99 0.42
C GLY A 65 -23.37 13.27 1.69
N ARG A 66 -22.11 12.80 1.75
CA ARG A 66 -21.27 12.83 2.96
C ARG A 66 -20.25 13.97 2.98
N VAL A 67 -20.20 14.81 1.94
CA VAL A 67 -19.24 15.92 1.83
C VAL A 67 -19.32 16.87 3.02
N GLY A 68 -20.54 17.27 3.43
CA GLY A 68 -20.72 18.18 4.57
C GLY A 68 -20.16 17.63 5.87
N ALA A 69 -20.43 16.35 6.17
CA ALA A 69 -19.91 15.69 7.37
C ALA A 69 -18.38 15.58 7.37
N LEU A 70 -17.80 15.20 6.22
CA LEU A 70 -16.35 15.13 6.08
C LEU A 70 -15.70 16.50 6.21
N PHE A 71 -16.26 17.53 5.57
CA PHE A 71 -15.72 18.89 5.63
C PHE A 71 -15.81 19.51 7.02
N GLN A 72 -16.90 19.23 7.76
CA GLN A 72 -17.04 19.62 9.16
C GLN A 72 -15.96 18.96 10.03
N SER A 73 -15.75 17.65 9.85
CA SER A 73 -14.66 16.92 10.56
C SER A 73 -13.29 17.48 10.18
N PHE A 74 -13.06 17.76 8.89
CA PHE A 74 -11.80 18.31 8.42
C PHE A 74 -11.51 19.70 9.02
N ARG A 75 -12.48 20.57 9.10
CA ARG A 75 -12.32 21.89 9.73
C ARG A 75 -12.06 21.80 11.24
N ARG A 76 -12.73 20.88 11.93
CA ARG A 76 -12.55 20.67 13.37
C ARG A 76 -11.17 20.09 13.70
N ASP A 77 -10.73 19.13 12.92
CA ASP A 77 -9.51 18.34 13.18
C ASP A 77 -8.44 18.55 12.09
N PHE A 78 -8.33 19.78 11.54
CA PHE A 78 -7.45 20.10 10.40
C PHE A 78 -6.03 19.57 10.56
N TRP A 79 -5.39 19.81 11.70
CA TRP A 79 -4.01 19.38 11.96
C TRP A 79 -3.86 17.85 12.04
N ARG A 80 -4.86 17.15 12.52
CA ARG A 80 -4.84 15.67 12.54
C ARG A 80 -4.97 15.10 11.13
N TRP A 81 -5.93 15.60 10.35
CA TRP A 81 -6.06 15.20 8.95
C TRP A 81 -4.79 15.50 8.15
N THR A 82 -4.18 16.68 8.36
CA THR A 82 -2.94 17.08 7.70
C THR A 82 -1.77 16.18 8.12
N ALA A 83 -1.59 15.92 9.42
CA ALA A 83 -0.54 15.06 9.91
C ALA A 83 -0.68 13.62 9.39
N TYR A 84 -1.89 13.04 9.50
CA TYR A 84 -2.12 11.66 9.07
C TYR A 84 -2.04 11.53 7.55
N GLY A 85 -2.55 12.51 6.80
CA GLY A 85 -2.43 12.56 5.35
C GLY A 85 -0.98 12.73 4.88
N THR A 86 -0.24 13.66 5.49
CA THR A 86 1.18 13.86 5.16
C THR A 86 2.01 12.62 5.45
N VAL A 87 1.85 12.00 6.62
CA VAL A 87 2.57 10.77 6.96
C VAL A 87 2.13 9.61 6.08
N GLY A 88 0.82 9.30 6.04
CA GLY A 88 0.31 8.11 5.38
C GLY A 88 0.32 8.16 3.85
N PHE A 89 0.33 9.35 3.26
CA PHE A 89 0.33 9.55 1.81
C PHE A 89 1.58 10.28 1.32
N GLY A 90 1.99 11.37 1.97
CA GLY A 90 3.18 12.14 1.59
C GLY A 90 4.48 11.36 1.79
N LEU A 91 4.80 11.05 3.04
CA LEU A 91 6.02 10.32 3.41
C LEU A 91 5.98 8.83 3.01
N PHE A 92 4.82 8.33 2.62
CA PHE A 92 4.70 7.02 1.98
C PHE A 92 5.06 7.08 0.50
N TYR A 93 4.33 7.89 -0.27
CA TYR A 93 4.33 7.72 -1.73
C TYR A 93 5.46 8.47 -2.43
N ALA A 94 5.93 9.60 -1.89
CA ALA A 94 7.09 10.30 -2.46
C ALA A 94 8.37 9.43 -2.40
N PRO A 95 8.74 8.80 -1.25
CA PRO A 95 9.86 7.88 -1.20
C PRO A 95 9.65 6.62 -2.05
N LEU A 96 8.41 6.11 -2.16
CA LEU A 96 8.11 4.98 -3.04
C LEU A 96 8.40 5.33 -4.51
N CYS A 97 7.99 6.51 -4.98
CA CYS A 97 8.31 6.99 -6.33
C CYS A 97 9.81 7.19 -6.52
N LEU A 98 10.53 7.65 -5.49
CA LEU A 98 11.98 7.77 -5.51
C LEU A 98 12.63 6.40 -5.66
N ALA A 99 12.18 5.38 -4.92
CA ALA A 99 12.70 4.01 -5.04
C ALA A 99 12.51 3.47 -6.47
N ASN A 100 11.31 3.67 -7.06
CA ASN A 100 11.04 3.27 -8.46
C ASN A 100 11.88 4.02 -9.51
N ALA A 101 12.52 5.13 -9.16
CA ALA A 101 13.46 5.81 -10.05
C ALA A 101 14.86 5.18 -10.05
N TYR A 102 15.15 4.37 -9.04
CA TYR A 102 16.46 3.75 -8.86
C TYR A 102 16.46 2.23 -8.93
N GLY A 103 15.32 1.57 -8.66
CA GLY A 103 15.17 0.13 -8.69
C GLY A 103 14.04 -0.33 -9.63
N PRO A 104 14.12 -1.56 -10.16
CA PRO A 104 13.08 -2.14 -11.02
C PRO A 104 11.77 -2.38 -10.24
N ALA A 105 10.64 -2.44 -10.96
CA ALA A 105 9.31 -2.54 -10.33
C ALA A 105 9.16 -3.80 -9.47
N TRP A 106 9.69 -4.95 -9.91
CA TRP A 106 9.65 -6.21 -9.16
C TRP A 106 10.38 -6.12 -7.81
N LEU A 107 11.53 -5.41 -7.78
CA LEU A 107 12.31 -5.19 -6.55
C LEU A 107 11.52 -4.30 -5.58
N VAL A 108 11.06 -3.15 -6.08
CA VAL A 108 10.31 -2.18 -5.26
C VAL A 108 9.03 -2.81 -4.72
N ALA A 109 8.29 -3.57 -5.52
CA ALA A 109 7.09 -4.29 -5.09
C ALA A 109 7.37 -5.36 -4.03
N GLY A 110 8.48 -6.10 -4.17
CA GLY A 110 8.88 -7.14 -3.22
C GLY A 110 9.36 -6.57 -1.89
N VAL A 111 10.26 -5.60 -1.93
CA VAL A 111 10.80 -4.95 -0.72
C VAL A 111 9.73 -4.12 0.00
N TRP A 112 8.79 -3.54 -0.75
CA TRP A 112 7.63 -2.85 -0.20
C TRP A 112 6.83 -3.71 0.81
N GLN A 113 6.80 -5.03 0.65
CA GLN A 113 6.09 -5.94 1.56
C GLN A 113 6.61 -5.89 3.00
N VAL A 114 7.79 -5.31 3.25
CA VAL A 114 8.30 -5.01 4.60
C VAL A 114 7.34 -4.08 5.37
N THR A 115 6.43 -3.39 4.68
CA THR A 115 5.37 -2.57 5.32
C THR A 115 4.52 -3.38 6.29
N ILE A 116 4.32 -4.69 6.05
CA ILE A 116 3.61 -5.60 6.96
C ILE A 116 4.38 -5.70 8.27
N VAL A 117 5.68 -5.92 8.19
CA VAL A 117 6.57 -6.03 9.37
C VAL A 117 6.61 -4.71 10.14
N CYS A 118 6.74 -3.58 9.42
CA CYS A 118 6.68 -2.25 10.03
C CYS A 118 5.35 -2.03 10.77
N GLY A 119 4.23 -2.47 10.17
CA GLY A 119 2.92 -2.41 10.80
C GLY A 119 2.85 -3.23 12.10
N VAL A 120 3.41 -4.45 12.12
CA VAL A 120 3.49 -5.30 13.31
C VAL A 120 4.34 -4.62 14.41
N VAL A 121 5.52 -4.13 14.06
CA VAL A 121 6.43 -3.44 15.00
C VAL A 121 5.78 -2.20 15.58
N LEU A 122 5.06 -1.42 14.79
CA LEU A 122 4.40 -0.19 15.22
C LEU A 122 3.12 -0.40 16.05
N THR A 123 2.63 -1.65 16.17
CA THR A 123 1.39 -1.97 16.89
C THR A 123 1.27 -1.31 18.27
N PRO A 124 2.30 -1.29 19.15
CA PRO A 124 2.18 -0.69 20.48
C PRO A 124 1.87 0.82 20.49
N TRP A 125 2.27 1.51 19.42
CA TRP A 125 2.08 2.97 19.31
C TRP A 125 0.82 3.34 18.53
N LEU A 126 0.40 2.47 17.60
CA LEU A 126 -0.71 2.74 16.70
C LEU A 126 -2.05 2.19 17.20
N SER A 127 -2.05 1.17 18.07
CA SER A 127 -3.27 0.62 18.67
C SER A 127 -3.77 1.48 19.83
N ALA A 128 -5.08 1.43 20.09
CA ALA A 128 -5.63 2.01 21.31
C ALA A 128 -5.11 1.24 22.54
N PRO A 129 -4.90 1.91 23.68
CA PRO A 129 -4.66 1.23 24.93
C PRO A 129 -5.81 0.27 25.25
N GLY A 130 -5.50 -0.87 25.85
CA GLY A 130 -6.50 -1.81 26.35
C GLY A 130 -7.33 -1.22 27.50
N PRO A 131 -8.36 -1.94 27.98
CA PRO A 131 -9.19 -1.52 29.09
C PRO A 131 -8.41 -1.26 30.38
N ASP A 132 -7.26 -1.91 30.53
CA ASP A 132 -6.30 -1.76 31.63
C ASP A 132 -5.34 -0.56 31.47
N GLY A 133 -5.52 0.27 30.43
CA GLY A 133 -4.64 1.39 30.08
C GLY A 133 -3.28 0.99 29.51
N ARG A 134 -3.02 -0.30 29.35
CA ARG A 134 -1.73 -0.80 28.80
C ARG A 134 -1.71 -0.73 27.28
N ARG A 135 -0.54 -0.43 26.74
CA ARG A 135 -0.30 -0.49 25.29
C ARG A 135 -0.29 -1.93 24.82
N ALA A 136 -0.79 -2.16 23.61
CA ALA A 136 -0.66 -3.45 22.94
C ALA A 136 0.82 -3.88 22.88
N ARG A 137 1.08 -5.17 23.08
CA ARG A 137 2.43 -5.73 22.90
C ARG A 137 2.67 -6.03 21.43
N ILE A 138 3.94 -6.03 21.04
CA ILE A 138 4.31 -6.52 19.70
C ILE A 138 3.95 -8.02 19.67
N PRO A 139 3.13 -8.46 18.72
CA PRO A 139 2.74 -9.87 18.66
C PRO A 139 3.91 -10.69 18.11
N ALA A 140 4.63 -11.36 19.00
CA ALA A 140 5.86 -12.11 18.69
C ALA A 140 5.68 -13.15 17.59
N ARG A 141 4.53 -13.83 17.55
CA ARG A 141 4.21 -14.81 16.49
C ARG A 141 4.14 -14.15 15.12
N GLU A 142 3.50 -12.98 15.02
CA GLU A 142 3.40 -12.20 13.77
C GLU A 142 4.79 -11.74 13.33
N LEU A 143 5.61 -11.28 14.27
CA LEU A 143 6.98 -10.87 13.97
C LEU A 143 7.81 -12.04 13.43
N VAL A 144 7.75 -13.22 14.09
CA VAL A 144 8.48 -14.41 13.64
C VAL A 144 8.04 -14.86 12.24
N THR A 145 6.72 -14.91 11.98
CA THR A 145 6.21 -15.30 10.65
C THR A 145 6.54 -14.28 9.57
N SER A 146 6.82 -13.02 9.94
CA SER A 146 7.24 -11.97 9.02
C SER A 146 8.74 -12.00 8.69
N LEU A 147 9.55 -12.79 9.37
CA LEU A 147 11.01 -12.87 9.13
C LEU A 147 11.33 -13.33 7.71
N GLY A 148 10.51 -14.19 7.12
CA GLY A 148 10.64 -14.61 5.73
C GLY A 148 10.52 -13.44 4.75
N ILE A 149 9.62 -12.49 5.01
CA ILE A 149 9.44 -11.28 4.19
C ILE A 149 10.70 -10.43 4.25
N VAL A 150 11.24 -10.20 5.45
CA VAL A 150 12.48 -9.42 5.64
C VAL A 150 13.67 -10.10 4.95
N ALA A 151 13.84 -11.41 5.15
CA ALA A 151 14.93 -12.17 4.55
C ALA A 151 14.86 -12.12 3.01
N GLY A 152 13.67 -12.32 2.44
CA GLY A 152 13.45 -12.23 1.00
C GLY A 152 13.73 -10.81 0.45
N ALA A 153 13.27 -9.77 1.13
CA ALA A 153 13.54 -8.38 0.77
C ALA A 153 15.05 -8.09 0.79
N MET A 154 15.77 -8.56 1.80
CA MET A 154 17.23 -8.40 1.87
C MET A 154 17.94 -9.11 0.73
N LEU A 155 17.50 -10.34 0.36
CA LEU A 155 18.08 -11.06 -0.79
C LEU A 155 17.82 -10.33 -2.11
N MET A 156 16.65 -9.73 -2.29
CA MET A 156 16.33 -8.93 -3.47
C MET A 156 17.22 -7.68 -3.57
N GLU A 157 17.37 -6.94 -2.47
CA GLU A 157 18.26 -5.76 -2.41
C GLU A 157 19.72 -6.13 -2.65
N MET A 158 20.19 -7.25 -2.11
CA MET A 158 21.57 -7.73 -2.37
C MET A 158 21.77 -8.09 -3.83
N ALA A 159 20.77 -8.69 -4.49
CA ALA A 159 20.82 -9.03 -5.91
C ALA A 159 20.93 -7.77 -6.77
N ASP A 160 20.15 -6.73 -6.45
CA ASP A 160 20.19 -5.46 -7.16
C ASP A 160 21.49 -4.69 -6.88
N ALA A 161 21.92 -4.61 -5.62
CA ALA A 161 23.16 -3.96 -5.22
C ALA A 161 24.41 -4.54 -5.91
N SER A 162 24.38 -5.81 -6.32
CA SER A 162 25.47 -6.44 -7.07
C SER A 162 25.58 -5.91 -8.51
N GLN A 163 24.51 -5.31 -9.04
CA GLN A 163 24.43 -4.78 -10.42
C GLN A 163 24.46 -3.24 -10.47
N MET A 164 24.28 -2.58 -9.33
CA MET A 164 24.23 -1.12 -9.20
C MET A 164 25.31 -0.58 -8.28
N SER A 165 25.49 0.76 -8.28
CA SER A 165 26.31 1.38 -7.24
C SER A 165 25.61 1.23 -5.87
N TRP A 166 26.38 0.93 -4.83
CA TRP A 166 25.87 0.80 -3.45
C TRP A 166 25.06 2.02 -2.97
N ARG A 167 25.39 3.22 -3.48
CA ARG A 167 24.65 4.45 -3.16
C ARG A 167 23.22 4.43 -3.68
N ARG A 168 23.00 3.92 -4.89
CA ARG A 168 21.66 3.80 -5.47
C ARG A 168 20.83 2.73 -4.74
N ALA A 169 21.44 1.56 -4.48
CA ALA A 169 20.79 0.52 -3.69
C ALA A 169 20.41 1.02 -2.29
N ALA A 170 21.30 1.75 -1.60
CA ALA A 170 20.99 2.35 -0.30
C ALA A 170 19.87 3.38 -0.38
N LEU A 171 19.82 4.23 -1.42
CA LEU A 171 18.72 5.18 -1.62
C LEU A 171 17.40 4.46 -1.85
N CYS A 172 17.37 3.38 -2.63
CA CYS A 172 16.19 2.56 -2.85
C CYS A 172 15.71 1.95 -1.53
N ALA A 173 16.58 1.24 -0.80
CA ALA A 173 16.26 0.57 0.46
C ALA A 173 15.78 1.55 1.54
N VAL A 174 16.47 2.67 1.75
CA VAL A 174 16.07 3.69 2.74
C VAL A 174 14.74 4.32 2.37
N SER A 175 14.53 4.64 1.08
CA SER A 175 13.27 5.21 0.61
C SER A 175 12.10 4.24 0.85
N LEU A 176 12.31 2.95 0.56
CA LEU A 176 11.29 1.92 0.80
C LEU A 176 11.02 1.71 2.29
N LEU A 177 12.04 1.77 3.14
CA LEU A 177 11.87 1.64 4.59
C LEU A 177 11.06 2.82 5.17
N VAL A 178 11.34 4.05 4.71
CA VAL A 178 10.54 5.24 5.07
C VAL A 178 9.10 5.07 4.62
N ALA A 179 8.87 4.68 3.36
CA ALA A 179 7.54 4.44 2.82
C ALA A 179 6.80 3.34 3.61
N ALA A 180 7.47 2.20 3.84
CA ALA A 180 6.92 1.03 4.53
C ALA A 180 6.55 1.31 5.98
N THR A 181 7.20 2.27 6.63
CA THR A 181 6.91 2.70 8.00
C THR A 181 5.80 3.77 8.02
N ALA A 182 5.86 4.74 7.12
CA ALA A 182 4.94 5.86 7.07
C ALA A 182 3.51 5.43 6.69
N TYR A 183 3.37 4.50 5.76
CA TYR A 183 2.06 4.01 5.30
C TYR A 183 1.19 3.44 6.44
N PRO A 184 1.62 2.41 7.19
CA PRO A 184 0.83 1.89 8.30
C PRO A 184 0.66 2.91 9.43
N ALA A 185 1.65 3.78 9.68
CA ALA A 185 1.56 4.80 10.70
C ALA A 185 0.41 5.78 10.42
N GLY A 186 0.40 6.43 9.26
CA GLY A 186 -0.63 7.40 8.89
C GLY A 186 -2.02 6.77 8.77
N ASN A 187 -2.12 5.62 8.08
CA ASN A 187 -3.40 4.94 7.85
C ASN A 187 -4.04 4.41 9.14
N ARG A 188 -3.26 3.79 10.04
CA ARG A 188 -3.80 3.27 11.32
C ARG A 188 -4.20 4.40 12.26
N LEU A 189 -3.43 5.51 12.31
CA LEU A 189 -3.81 6.68 13.09
C LEU A 189 -5.11 7.32 12.58
N ALA A 190 -5.26 7.46 11.25
CA ALA A 190 -6.50 7.95 10.66
C ALA A 190 -7.68 6.98 10.91
N MET A 191 -7.45 5.68 10.76
CA MET A 191 -8.46 4.67 11.06
C MET A 191 -8.87 4.73 12.54
N ARG A 192 -7.93 4.82 13.46
CA ARG A 192 -8.22 4.94 14.90
C ARG A 192 -9.01 6.20 15.23
N ALA A 193 -8.70 7.34 14.60
CA ALA A 193 -9.35 8.60 14.87
C ALA A 193 -10.76 8.71 14.28
N TYR A 194 -11.02 8.06 13.15
CA TYR A 194 -12.21 8.28 12.32
C TYR A 194 -12.97 7.00 11.96
N ALA A 195 -12.60 5.82 12.52
CA ALA A 195 -13.37 4.59 12.36
C ALA A 195 -14.78 4.77 12.94
N GLY A 196 -15.78 4.23 12.24
CA GLY A 196 -17.20 4.38 12.63
C GLY A 196 -17.84 5.71 12.19
N ALA A 197 -17.05 6.79 11.99
CA ALA A 197 -17.56 8.06 11.48
C ALA A 197 -17.56 8.10 9.94
N PHE A 198 -16.53 7.51 9.32
CA PHE A 198 -16.30 7.53 7.88
C PHE A 198 -15.90 6.14 7.37
N ASP A 199 -16.41 5.79 6.18
CA ASP A 199 -15.95 4.61 5.48
C ASP A 199 -14.50 4.76 4.95
N PRO A 200 -13.87 3.67 4.48
CA PRO A 200 -12.49 3.73 4.01
C PRO A 200 -12.23 4.75 2.90
N LEU A 201 -13.15 4.90 1.91
CA LEU A 201 -12.98 5.87 0.81
C LEU A 201 -13.22 7.31 1.27
N GLU A 202 -14.16 7.53 2.19
CA GLU A 202 -14.36 8.82 2.84
C GLU A 202 -13.11 9.24 3.63
N ARG A 203 -12.51 8.31 4.40
CA ARG A 203 -11.23 8.56 5.09
C ARG A 203 -10.08 8.82 4.13
N MET A 204 -10.04 8.09 3.01
CA MET A 204 -9.05 8.31 1.97
C MET A 204 -9.16 9.72 1.39
N LEU A 205 -10.39 10.23 1.14
CA LEU A 205 -10.60 11.61 0.73
C LEU A 205 -10.09 12.60 1.79
N GLY A 206 -10.43 12.38 3.07
CA GLY A 206 -9.97 13.23 4.16
C GLY A 206 -8.44 13.29 4.28
N MET A 207 -7.76 12.13 4.18
CA MET A 207 -6.30 12.06 4.17
C MET A 207 -5.69 12.69 2.91
N THR A 208 -6.33 12.52 1.74
CA THR A 208 -5.88 13.17 0.50
C THR A 208 -5.96 14.69 0.62
N LEU A 209 -7.08 15.24 1.11
CA LEU A 209 -7.22 16.66 1.40
C LEU A 209 -6.19 17.14 2.43
N GLY A 210 -5.97 16.35 3.50
CA GLY A 210 -4.97 16.64 4.52
C GLY A 210 -3.53 16.65 4.00
N SER A 211 -3.22 15.85 3.00
CA SER A 211 -1.89 15.80 2.37
C SER A 211 -1.66 16.91 1.33
N LEU A 212 -2.70 17.65 0.92
CA LEU A 212 -2.55 18.70 -0.10
C LEU A 212 -1.50 19.77 0.22
N PRO A 213 -1.38 20.28 1.46
CA PRO A 213 -0.33 21.26 1.77
C PRO A 213 1.08 20.73 1.45
N PHE A 214 1.33 19.46 1.81
CA PHE A 214 2.58 18.78 1.48
C PHE A 214 2.76 18.65 -0.05
N TRP A 215 1.74 18.22 -0.78
CA TRP A 215 1.82 18.04 -2.23
C TRP A 215 1.96 19.35 -2.99
N ILE A 216 1.34 20.43 -2.52
CA ILE A 216 1.50 21.77 -3.12
C ILE A 216 2.93 22.25 -2.92
N ALA A 217 3.48 22.17 -1.71
CA ALA A 217 4.87 22.54 -1.44
C ALA A 217 5.85 21.69 -2.25
N TRP A 218 5.61 20.35 -2.31
CA TRP A 218 6.42 19.43 -3.09
C TRP A 218 6.39 19.73 -4.59
N SER A 219 5.19 20.01 -5.16
CA SER A 219 5.03 20.36 -6.57
C SER A 219 5.71 21.67 -6.92
N SER A 220 5.64 22.66 -6.02
CA SER A 220 6.33 23.95 -6.20
C SER A 220 7.84 23.76 -6.26
N ALA A 221 8.41 22.94 -5.34
CA ALA A 221 9.83 22.60 -5.37
C ALA A 221 10.18 21.79 -6.64
N SER A 222 9.34 20.82 -7.03
CA SER A 222 9.54 20.04 -8.26
C SER A 222 9.53 20.92 -9.51
N THR A 223 8.62 21.89 -9.60
CA THR A 223 8.60 22.85 -10.72
C THR A 223 9.90 23.64 -10.81
N ALA A 224 10.42 24.09 -9.66
CA ALA A 224 11.66 24.87 -9.62
C ALA A 224 12.90 24.05 -10.00
N LEU A 225 12.93 22.74 -9.64
CA LEU A 225 14.10 21.87 -9.84
C LEU A 225 14.10 21.14 -11.19
N VAL A 226 12.94 20.68 -11.66
CA VAL A 226 12.83 19.80 -12.84
C VAL A 226 11.82 20.31 -13.89
N GLY A 227 11.21 21.47 -13.67
CA GLY A 227 10.19 22.03 -14.56
C GLY A 227 8.81 21.37 -14.40
N TRP A 228 7.91 21.70 -15.35
CA TRP A 228 6.55 21.16 -15.37
C TRP A 228 6.50 19.71 -15.85
N PRO A 229 5.53 18.90 -15.38
CA PRO A 229 5.37 17.52 -15.83
C PRO A 229 4.97 17.46 -17.30
N THR A 230 5.46 16.46 -18.00
CA THR A 230 5.07 16.19 -19.38
C THR A 230 3.68 15.56 -19.45
N LEU A 231 2.99 15.68 -20.60
CA LEU A 231 1.70 15.01 -20.82
C LEU A 231 1.81 13.49 -20.62
N ARG A 232 2.90 12.86 -21.07
CA ARG A 232 3.16 11.43 -20.85
C ARG A 232 3.17 11.09 -19.35
N GLN A 233 3.80 11.94 -18.55
CA GLN A 233 3.88 11.77 -17.10
C GLN A 233 2.51 11.92 -16.43
N ILE A 234 1.71 12.88 -16.88
CA ILE A 234 0.33 13.08 -16.42
C ILE A 234 -0.53 11.84 -16.73
N PHE A 235 -0.41 11.27 -17.96
CA PHE A 235 -1.12 10.05 -18.33
C PHE A 235 -0.66 8.82 -17.52
N GLY A 236 0.66 8.68 -17.27
CA GLY A 236 1.18 7.62 -16.40
C GLY A 236 0.64 7.74 -14.97
N ALA A 237 0.64 8.95 -14.41
CA ALA A 237 0.07 9.22 -13.09
C ALA A 237 -1.45 9.00 -13.05
N LEU A 238 -2.18 9.31 -14.14
CA LEU A 238 -3.61 9.04 -14.26
C LEU A 238 -3.88 7.53 -14.25
N LEU A 239 -3.08 6.74 -14.97
CA LEU A 239 -3.17 5.28 -14.94
C LEU A 239 -3.01 4.76 -13.51
N VAL A 240 -2.01 5.23 -12.78
CA VAL A 240 -1.80 4.87 -11.36
C VAL A 240 -2.96 5.33 -10.48
N ALA A 241 -3.44 6.56 -10.65
CA ALA A 241 -4.56 7.08 -9.88
C ALA A 241 -5.84 6.25 -10.06
N VAL A 242 -6.16 5.86 -11.29
CA VAL A 242 -7.34 5.06 -11.61
C VAL A 242 -7.15 3.61 -11.17
N CYS A 243 -6.07 2.95 -11.59
CA CYS A 243 -5.85 1.53 -11.32
C CYS A 243 -5.63 1.26 -9.83
N SER A 244 -4.63 1.89 -9.26
CA SER A 244 -4.23 1.64 -7.85
C SER A 244 -5.01 2.52 -6.86
N GLY A 245 -5.19 3.79 -7.17
CA GLY A 245 -5.86 4.73 -6.27
C GLY A 245 -7.35 4.46 -6.11
N VAL A 246 -8.03 4.03 -7.16
CA VAL A 246 -9.49 3.84 -7.14
C VAL A 246 -9.87 2.36 -7.24
N ILE A 247 -9.54 1.70 -8.35
CA ILE A 247 -10.01 0.33 -8.65
C ILE A 247 -9.46 -0.67 -7.63
N ALA A 248 -8.15 -0.73 -7.45
CA ALA A 248 -7.52 -1.67 -6.50
C ALA A 248 -8.03 -1.46 -5.08
N THR A 249 -8.09 -0.20 -4.64
CA THR A 249 -8.56 0.16 -3.30
C THR A 249 -10.02 -0.24 -3.10
N ALA A 250 -10.90 0.02 -4.07
CA ALA A 250 -12.32 -0.37 -3.98
C ALA A 250 -12.50 -1.89 -3.96
N LEU A 251 -11.75 -2.62 -4.81
CA LEU A 251 -11.78 -4.09 -4.85
C LEU A 251 -11.29 -4.69 -3.53
N PHE A 252 -10.18 -4.19 -3.00
CA PHE A 252 -9.59 -4.68 -1.76
C PHE A 252 -10.50 -4.43 -0.55
N PHE A 253 -11.09 -3.23 -0.44
CA PHE A 253 -12.04 -2.93 0.62
C PHE A 253 -13.29 -3.79 0.52
N ARG A 254 -13.78 -4.04 -0.68
CA ARG A 254 -14.93 -4.95 -0.87
C ARG A 254 -14.58 -6.38 -0.48
N ALA A 255 -13.38 -6.85 -0.83
CA ALA A 255 -12.90 -8.17 -0.45
C ALA A 255 -12.80 -8.33 1.07
N THR A 256 -12.16 -7.38 1.75
CA THR A 256 -11.99 -7.38 3.21
C THR A 256 -13.32 -7.21 3.94
N ASP A 257 -14.24 -6.39 3.43
CA ASP A 257 -15.58 -6.23 4.02
C ASP A 257 -16.41 -7.53 3.92
N MET A 258 -16.33 -8.25 2.81
CA MET A 258 -16.99 -9.56 2.66
C MET A 258 -16.40 -10.62 3.62
N ALA A 259 -15.10 -10.54 3.91
CA ALA A 259 -14.38 -11.49 4.78
C ALA A 259 -14.37 -11.08 6.27
N ARG A 260 -14.87 -9.90 6.63
CA ARG A 260 -14.72 -9.27 7.97
C ARG A 260 -15.23 -10.10 9.15
N GLN A 261 -16.19 -10.99 8.93
CA GLN A 261 -16.79 -11.82 9.99
C GLN A 261 -15.98 -13.09 10.27
N SER A 262 -15.03 -13.46 9.41
CA SER A 262 -14.19 -14.63 9.54
C SER A 262 -12.71 -14.21 9.53
N PRO A 263 -12.02 -14.29 10.69
CA PRO A 263 -10.59 -13.94 10.75
C PRO A 263 -9.73 -14.73 9.76
N SER A 264 -10.08 -16.00 9.50
CA SER A 264 -9.37 -16.85 8.54
C SER A 264 -9.60 -16.42 7.09
N GLU A 265 -10.82 -16.00 6.73
CA GLU A 265 -11.11 -15.50 5.39
C GLU A 265 -10.48 -14.11 5.17
N LEU A 266 -10.51 -13.25 6.18
CA LEU A 266 -9.85 -11.94 6.13
C LEU A 266 -8.34 -12.09 5.91
N ALA A 267 -7.68 -12.97 6.68
CA ALA A 267 -6.26 -13.24 6.52
C ALA A 267 -5.93 -13.84 5.13
N ALA A 268 -6.83 -14.69 4.59
CA ALA A 268 -6.65 -15.22 3.26
C ALA A 268 -6.78 -14.12 2.17
N VAL A 269 -7.68 -13.15 2.34
CA VAL A 269 -7.77 -11.96 1.47
C VAL A 269 -6.52 -11.10 1.59
N GLU A 270 -6.02 -10.86 2.79
CA GLU A 270 -4.78 -10.10 3.00
C GLU A 270 -3.58 -10.81 2.36
N ALA A 271 -3.51 -12.15 2.43
CA ALA A 271 -2.47 -12.93 1.77
C ALA A 271 -2.48 -12.82 0.24
N THR A 272 -3.60 -12.43 -0.38
CA THR A 272 -3.63 -12.18 -1.84
C THR A 272 -2.71 -11.03 -2.27
N GLN A 273 -2.29 -10.16 -1.32
CA GLN A 273 -1.33 -9.10 -1.60
C GLN A 273 0.05 -9.64 -2.03
N ALA A 274 0.38 -10.90 -1.70
CA ALA A 274 1.54 -11.58 -2.29
C ALA A 274 1.49 -11.62 -3.82
N GLY A 275 0.30 -11.62 -4.40
CA GLY A 275 0.09 -11.53 -5.84
C GLY A 275 0.63 -10.23 -6.45
N GLU A 276 0.67 -9.12 -5.69
CA GLU A 276 1.20 -7.83 -6.14
C GLU A 276 2.65 -7.96 -6.61
N VAL A 277 3.47 -8.71 -5.89
CA VAL A 277 4.89 -8.94 -6.22
C VAL A 277 5.03 -9.74 -7.51
N VAL A 278 4.23 -10.79 -7.66
CA VAL A 278 4.21 -11.63 -8.86
C VAL A 278 3.70 -10.86 -10.07
N PHE A 279 2.60 -10.12 -9.90
CA PHE A 279 2.05 -9.30 -10.98
C PHE A 279 2.98 -8.15 -11.38
N ALA A 280 3.68 -7.53 -10.44
CA ALA A 280 4.68 -6.50 -10.76
C ALA A 280 5.77 -7.08 -11.66
N LEU A 281 6.30 -8.27 -11.34
CA LEU A 281 7.29 -8.95 -12.16
C LEU A 281 6.77 -9.29 -13.56
N VAL A 282 5.57 -9.87 -13.63
CA VAL A 282 4.96 -10.26 -14.93
C VAL A 282 4.68 -9.03 -15.79
N LEU A 283 4.11 -7.98 -15.22
CA LEU A 283 3.83 -6.73 -15.92
C LEU A 283 5.12 -6.03 -16.38
N GLU A 284 6.16 -6.03 -15.54
CA GLU A 284 7.46 -5.45 -15.89
C GLU A 284 8.06 -6.16 -17.10
N PHE A 285 8.12 -7.49 -17.11
CA PHE A 285 8.61 -8.26 -18.25
C PHE A 285 7.79 -8.07 -19.52
N ALA A 286 6.49 -7.83 -19.38
CA ALA A 286 5.62 -7.57 -20.52
C ALA A 286 5.79 -6.16 -21.10
N VAL A 287 6.13 -5.17 -20.28
CA VAL A 287 6.15 -3.75 -20.66
C VAL A 287 7.56 -3.22 -20.87
N ILE A 288 8.55 -3.76 -20.14
CA ILE A 288 9.94 -3.31 -20.16
C ILE A 288 10.84 -4.44 -20.72
N PRO A 289 11.12 -4.45 -22.03
CA PRO A 289 11.97 -5.49 -22.61
C PRO A 289 13.41 -5.41 -22.10
N GLY A 290 13.99 -6.57 -21.81
CA GLY A 290 15.41 -6.72 -21.49
C GLY A 290 15.73 -6.78 -20.00
N ASP A 291 14.79 -6.52 -19.12
CA ASP A 291 15.00 -6.71 -17.69
C ASP A 291 15.06 -8.21 -17.35
N ARG A 292 16.01 -8.57 -16.51
CA ARG A 292 16.23 -9.97 -16.08
C ARG A 292 16.38 -10.01 -14.58
N VAL A 293 15.64 -10.89 -13.94
CA VAL A 293 15.84 -11.22 -12.53
C VAL A 293 16.93 -12.27 -12.44
N GLY A 294 18.06 -11.93 -11.81
CA GLY A 294 19.10 -12.90 -11.51
C GLY A 294 18.58 -13.98 -10.55
N TRP A 295 19.30 -15.11 -10.47
CA TRP A 295 18.90 -16.23 -9.61
C TRP A 295 18.69 -15.82 -8.13
N LEU A 296 19.54 -14.94 -7.60
CA LEU A 296 19.44 -14.46 -6.22
C LEU A 296 18.17 -13.59 -6.02
N GLY A 297 17.86 -12.73 -7.00
CA GLY A 297 16.62 -11.95 -6.99
C GLY A 297 15.37 -12.84 -7.07
N ALA A 298 15.40 -13.89 -7.88
CA ALA A 298 14.31 -14.87 -7.99
C ALA A 298 14.11 -15.64 -6.67
N VAL A 299 15.20 -16.05 -6.00
CA VAL A 299 15.13 -16.67 -4.67
C VAL A 299 14.57 -15.71 -3.63
N GLY A 300 15.02 -14.45 -3.63
CA GLY A 300 14.50 -13.42 -2.74
C GLY A 300 12.99 -13.18 -2.94
N LEU A 301 12.56 -13.03 -4.19
CA LEU A 301 11.16 -12.86 -4.56
C LEU A 301 10.30 -14.06 -4.12
N ALA A 302 10.75 -15.29 -4.39
CA ALA A 302 10.07 -16.50 -3.93
C ALA A 302 9.97 -16.53 -2.39
N THR A 303 11.04 -16.11 -1.69
CA THR A 303 11.07 -16.05 -0.21
C THR A 303 10.08 -15.02 0.32
N VAL A 304 9.95 -13.84 -0.32
CA VAL A 304 8.93 -12.84 0.05
C VAL A 304 7.52 -13.42 -0.13
N VAL A 305 7.23 -14.02 -1.29
CA VAL A 305 5.91 -14.61 -1.57
C VAL A 305 5.56 -15.70 -0.57
N VAL A 306 6.48 -16.63 -0.29
CA VAL A 306 6.29 -17.68 0.72
C VAL A 306 6.12 -17.08 2.11
N GLY A 307 6.92 -16.07 2.46
CA GLY A 307 6.82 -15.35 3.73
C GLY A 307 5.45 -14.70 3.93
N LEU A 308 4.90 -14.06 2.90
CA LEU A 308 3.56 -13.47 2.90
C LEU A 308 2.46 -14.53 3.10
N LEU A 309 2.56 -15.64 2.38
CA LEU A 309 1.60 -16.75 2.51
C LEU A 309 1.65 -17.36 3.91
N VAL A 310 2.85 -17.63 4.44
CA VAL A 310 3.03 -18.18 5.81
C VAL A 310 2.51 -17.20 6.86
N HIS A 311 2.79 -15.90 6.70
CA HIS A 311 2.27 -14.86 7.59
C HIS A 311 0.73 -14.83 7.57
N GLY A 312 0.12 -14.80 6.39
CA GLY A 312 -1.34 -14.81 6.23
C GLY A 312 -1.99 -16.06 6.84
N LEU A 313 -1.43 -17.25 6.58
CA LEU A 313 -1.93 -18.50 7.17
C LEU A 313 -1.79 -18.53 8.70
N ALA A 314 -0.69 -17.99 9.24
CA ALA A 314 -0.50 -17.89 10.69
C ALA A 314 -1.51 -16.94 11.35
N MET A 315 -1.91 -15.88 10.67
CA MET A 315 -2.97 -14.97 11.11
C MET A 315 -4.34 -15.66 11.06
N ALA A 316 -4.62 -16.41 10.00
CA ALA A 316 -5.87 -17.17 9.83
C ALA A 316 -6.06 -18.26 10.92
N ALA A 317 -4.99 -18.84 11.44
CA ALA A 317 -5.02 -19.89 12.46
C ALA A 317 -5.21 -19.37 13.89
N ARG A 318 -5.52 -18.08 14.09
CA ARG A 318 -5.86 -17.54 15.42
C ARG A 318 -7.19 -18.09 15.89
N PRO A 319 -7.26 -18.72 17.07
CA PRO A 319 -8.54 -18.96 17.70
C PRO A 319 -9.18 -17.61 18.00
N VAL A 320 -10.47 -17.47 17.71
CA VAL A 320 -11.28 -16.35 18.20
C VAL A 320 -11.15 -16.40 19.73
N SER A 321 -10.42 -15.44 20.32
CA SER A 321 -10.41 -15.29 21.77
C SER A 321 -11.85 -15.04 22.18
N SER A 322 -12.42 -15.94 22.94
CA SER A 322 -13.72 -15.80 23.60
C SER A 322 -13.59 -14.73 24.69
N GLU A 323 -13.45 -13.47 24.29
CA GLU A 323 -13.65 -12.34 25.18
C GLU A 323 -15.15 -11.99 25.17
N GLY A 324 -15.88 -12.74 25.98
CA GLY A 324 -17.32 -12.55 26.14
C GLY A 324 -17.91 -13.61 27.06
N GLY A 325 -17.40 -13.70 28.30
CA GLY A 325 -17.92 -14.61 29.29
C GLY A 325 -17.16 -14.52 30.60
N GLU A 326 -17.43 -13.50 31.37
CA GLU A 326 -17.71 -13.47 32.82
C GLU A 326 -17.87 -12.02 33.28
#